data_0968f556aa761fb45899f5ea66360172
#
_entry.id   0968f556aa761fb45899f5ea66360172
#
_cell.length_a   1.000
_cell.length_b   1.000
_cell.length_c   1.000
_cell.angle_alpha   90.00
_cell.angle_beta   90.00
_cell.angle_gamma   90.00
#
_symmetry.space_group_name_H-M   'P 1'
#
loop_
_entity.id
_entity.type
_entity.pdbx_description
1 polymer ?
#
loop_
_entity_poly.entity_id
_entity_poly.type
_entity_poly.pdbx_seq_one_letter_code
_entity_poly.pdbx_strand_id
1 'polypeptide(L)'
;MSKAAIFSDSWIMFKRCMLISMRNPETMVMAVVTPFFLMLLFGTIFGNIADIGDFNYIDFIVPGIILQAVAQASQYAAININNDMHKGIIDRFRSMPVSKAAVLVGHSAASVVRNTVTTVIIIATAFIVGFRPQGGFVDWLMVAGVLLLFIVAISWIAVLCGLVSKTPESSGGLMFPLFILPFVSSGFAPTDTLPRWLRFFAEHQPMTPIIDSTRALMLDLPLGGSLWLALAWCAGIIIVAFAAAVQVYKRKLV
;
A
#
# COMPACT_ATOMS: atom_id res chain seq x y z
N MET A 1 -17.61 -14.28 -23.54
CA MET A 1 -16.39 -13.53 -23.85
C MET A 1 -15.18 -14.43 -23.66
N SER A 2 -14.25 -14.44 -24.61
CA SER A 2 -13.01 -15.24 -24.54
C SER A 2 -12.11 -14.71 -23.40
N LYS A 3 -11.39 -15.61 -22.70
CA LYS A 3 -10.37 -15.23 -21.69
C LYS A 3 -9.30 -14.29 -22.27
N ALA A 4 -8.98 -14.45 -23.54
CA ALA A 4 -8.04 -13.58 -24.27
C ALA A 4 -8.55 -12.12 -24.40
N ALA A 5 -9.85 -11.91 -24.57
CA ALA A 5 -10.43 -10.56 -24.62
C ALA A 5 -10.31 -9.85 -23.26
N ILE A 6 -10.57 -10.56 -22.15
CA ILE A 6 -10.43 -9.97 -20.80
C ILE A 6 -8.99 -9.53 -20.53
N PHE A 7 -8.01 -10.33 -20.92
CA PHE A 7 -6.60 -9.99 -20.74
C PHE A 7 -6.20 -8.76 -21.57
N SER A 8 -6.58 -8.74 -22.86
CA SER A 8 -6.30 -7.61 -23.75
C SER A 8 -6.91 -6.31 -23.23
N ASP A 9 -8.17 -6.36 -22.79
CA ASP A 9 -8.89 -5.19 -22.26
C ASP A 9 -8.23 -4.68 -20.96
N SER A 10 -7.85 -5.59 -20.05
CA SER A 10 -7.14 -5.24 -18.81
C SER A 10 -5.80 -4.60 -19.08
N TRP A 11 -5.08 -5.08 -20.10
CA TRP A 11 -3.79 -4.52 -20.51
C TRP A 11 -3.91 -3.10 -21.08
N ILE A 12 -4.93 -2.83 -21.88
CA ILE A 12 -5.21 -1.50 -22.42
C ILE A 12 -5.53 -0.52 -21.29
N MET A 13 -6.36 -0.94 -20.32
CA MET A 13 -6.69 -0.12 -19.15
C MET A 13 -5.48 0.13 -18.26
N PHE A 14 -4.68 -0.90 -18.01
CA PHE A 14 -3.40 -0.78 -17.29
C PHE A 14 -2.48 0.26 -17.94
N LYS A 15 -2.23 0.13 -19.26
CA LYS A 15 -1.39 1.06 -20.00
C LYS A 15 -1.89 2.50 -19.94
N ARG A 16 -3.20 2.69 -20.06
CA ARG A 16 -3.83 4.00 -19.90
C ARG A 16 -3.60 4.59 -18.50
N CYS A 17 -3.82 3.82 -17.44
CA CYS A 17 -3.62 4.26 -16.06
C CYS A 17 -2.15 4.59 -15.78
N MET A 18 -1.21 3.81 -16.33
CA MET A 18 0.22 4.08 -16.23
C MET A 18 0.61 5.39 -16.93
N LEU A 19 0.09 5.63 -18.14
CA LEU A 19 0.35 6.88 -18.87
C LEU A 19 -0.20 8.11 -18.11
N ILE A 20 -1.36 8.02 -17.48
CA ILE A 20 -1.91 9.08 -16.64
C ILE A 20 -0.99 9.34 -15.43
N SER A 21 -0.50 8.29 -14.77
CA SER A 21 0.44 8.42 -13.65
C SER A 21 1.75 9.09 -14.08
N MET A 22 2.32 8.69 -15.21
CA MET A 22 3.58 9.27 -15.73
C MET A 22 3.45 10.76 -16.12
N ARG A 23 2.24 11.19 -16.49
CA ARG A 23 1.96 12.60 -16.83
C ARG A 23 1.76 13.50 -15.61
N ASN A 24 1.69 12.93 -14.42
CA ASN A 24 1.58 13.66 -13.15
C ASN A 24 2.82 13.40 -12.27
N PRO A 25 4.01 13.92 -12.64
CA PRO A 25 5.24 13.65 -11.91
C PRO A 25 5.23 14.21 -10.48
N GLU A 26 4.50 15.30 -10.23
CA GLU A 26 4.38 15.90 -8.89
C GLU A 26 3.94 14.88 -7.84
N THR A 27 3.01 14.03 -8.20
CA THR A 27 2.46 13.03 -7.28
C THR A 27 3.42 11.88 -7.01
N MET A 28 4.23 11.51 -8.01
CA MET A 28 5.29 10.53 -7.84
C MET A 28 6.42 11.10 -6.98
N VAL A 29 6.78 12.36 -7.19
CA VAL A 29 7.79 13.06 -6.38
C VAL A 29 7.33 13.14 -4.93
N MET A 30 6.11 13.59 -4.67
CA MET A 30 5.58 13.68 -3.30
C MET A 30 5.46 12.32 -2.60
N ALA A 31 5.18 11.25 -3.34
CA ALA A 31 5.16 9.89 -2.78
C ALA A 31 6.53 9.40 -2.29
N VAL A 32 7.62 10.02 -2.72
CA VAL A 32 8.99 9.72 -2.29
C VAL A 32 9.49 10.78 -1.30
N VAL A 33 9.23 12.05 -1.57
CA VAL A 33 9.70 13.18 -0.76
C VAL A 33 9.14 13.11 0.67
N THR A 34 7.86 12.81 0.82
CA THR A 34 7.24 12.71 2.16
C THR A 34 7.88 11.62 3.03
N PRO A 35 8.00 10.35 2.58
CA PRO A 35 8.70 9.31 3.34
C PRO A 35 10.17 9.64 3.63
N PHE A 36 10.88 10.23 2.67
CA PHE A 36 12.25 10.67 2.86
C PHE A 36 12.38 11.69 3.99
N PHE A 37 11.54 12.72 4.00
CA PHE A 37 11.52 13.69 5.09
C PHE A 37 11.12 13.07 6.44
N LEU A 38 10.19 12.13 6.44
CA LEU A 38 9.84 11.39 7.65
C LEU A 38 11.03 10.58 8.19
N MET A 39 11.78 9.89 7.32
CA MET A 39 12.99 9.18 7.73
C MET A 39 14.02 10.13 8.35
N LEU A 40 14.27 11.27 7.71
CA LEU A 40 15.20 12.29 8.24
C LEU A 40 14.69 12.86 9.56
N LEU A 41 13.43 13.26 9.62
CA LEU A 41 12.84 13.86 10.81
C LEU A 41 12.90 12.90 12.01
N PHE A 42 12.37 11.70 11.83
CA PHE A 42 12.33 10.71 12.89
C PHE A 42 13.72 10.19 13.23
N GLY A 43 14.57 9.95 12.24
CA GLY A 43 15.94 9.50 12.43
C GLY A 43 16.81 10.52 13.17
N THR A 44 16.64 11.83 12.90
CA THR A 44 17.41 12.88 13.59
C THR A 44 16.88 13.19 15.00
N ILE A 45 15.54 13.22 15.16
CA ILE A 45 14.94 13.57 16.46
C ILE A 45 15.04 12.40 17.44
N PHE A 46 14.71 11.19 16.99
CA PHE A 46 14.61 10.02 17.87
C PHE A 46 15.82 9.09 17.80
N GLY A 47 16.70 9.23 16.82
CA GLY A 47 17.86 8.37 16.63
C GLY A 47 18.82 8.29 17.81
N ASN A 48 18.89 9.35 18.61
CA ASN A 48 19.74 9.42 19.82
C ASN A 48 18.95 9.24 21.13
N ILE A 49 17.63 9.18 21.09
CA ILE A 49 16.76 9.23 22.28
C ILE A 49 16.07 7.88 22.48
N ALA A 50 15.72 7.20 21.39
CA ALA A 50 14.99 5.93 21.45
C ALA A 50 15.95 4.79 21.76
N ASP A 51 15.77 4.19 22.94
CA ASP A 51 16.43 2.94 23.31
C ASP A 51 15.68 1.77 22.65
N ILE A 52 16.20 1.31 21.53
CA ILE A 52 15.60 0.21 20.73
C ILE A 52 16.55 -1.00 20.71
N GLY A 53 17.39 -1.13 21.73
CA GLY A 53 18.40 -2.18 21.81
C GLY A 53 19.57 -1.92 20.84
N ASP A 54 20.08 -2.99 20.21
CA ASP A 54 21.32 -2.94 19.40
C ASP A 54 21.14 -2.34 17.99
N PHE A 55 19.95 -1.86 17.62
CA PHE A 55 19.64 -1.34 16.29
C PHE A 55 19.58 0.17 16.23
N ASN A 56 19.96 0.74 15.08
CA ASN A 56 19.70 2.14 14.80
C ASN A 56 18.19 2.40 14.66
N TYR A 57 17.71 3.54 15.14
CA TYR A 57 16.30 3.90 15.03
C TYR A 57 15.81 3.92 13.56
N ILE A 58 16.68 4.24 12.61
CA ILE A 58 16.35 4.20 11.18
C ILE A 58 15.99 2.77 10.75
N ASP A 59 16.76 1.78 11.17
CA ASP A 59 16.52 0.36 10.85
C ASP A 59 15.16 -0.10 11.37
N PHE A 60 14.76 0.42 12.52
CA PHE A 60 13.47 0.12 13.14
C PHE A 60 12.28 0.70 12.39
N ILE A 61 12.35 1.97 11.94
CA ILE A 61 11.19 2.69 11.35
C ILE A 61 10.98 2.45 9.86
N VAL A 62 11.99 2.00 9.12
CA VAL A 62 11.92 1.82 7.66
C VAL A 62 10.71 0.98 7.21
N PRO A 63 10.40 -0.18 7.80
CA PRO A 63 9.21 -0.94 7.43
C PRO A 63 7.91 -0.16 7.63
N GLY A 64 7.79 0.57 8.75
CA GLY A 64 6.63 1.43 9.03
C GLY A 64 6.45 2.53 7.99
N ILE A 65 7.54 3.19 7.59
CA ILE A 65 7.54 4.23 6.55
C ILE A 65 7.18 3.65 5.19
N ILE A 66 7.64 2.45 4.84
CA ILE A 66 7.26 1.77 3.60
C ILE A 66 5.75 1.56 3.55
N LEU A 67 5.15 0.99 4.60
CA LEU A 67 3.71 0.74 4.63
C LEU A 67 2.90 2.05 4.57
N GLN A 68 3.33 3.07 5.28
CA GLN A 68 2.73 4.41 5.26
C GLN A 68 2.77 5.02 3.84
N ALA A 69 3.91 4.91 3.17
CA ALA A 69 4.08 5.42 1.81
C ALA A 69 3.21 4.68 0.78
N VAL A 70 3.09 3.35 0.91
CA VAL A 70 2.19 2.53 0.08
C VAL A 70 0.73 2.97 0.27
N ALA A 71 0.30 3.21 1.52
CA ALA A 71 -1.04 3.70 1.81
C ALA A 71 -1.29 5.07 1.19
N GLN A 72 -0.33 6.00 1.33
CA GLN A 72 -0.39 7.34 0.73
C GLN A 72 -0.44 7.28 -0.81
N ALA A 73 0.45 6.53 -1.44
CA ALA A 73 0.49 6.41 -2.90
C ALA A 73 -0.77 5.73 -3.46
N SER A 74 -1.42 4.88 -2.69
CA SER A 74 -2.67 4.21 -3.10
C SER A 74 -3.89 5.15 -3.10
N GLN A 75 -3.87 6.29 -2.41
CA GLN A 75 -4.92 7.31 -2.51
C GLN A 75 -5.13 7.77 -3.96
N TYR A 76 -4.06 7.83 -4.74
CA TYR A 76 -4.13 8.17 -6.16
C TYR A 76 -4.98 7.18 -6.96
N ALA A 77 -4.88 5.89 -6.66
CA ALA A 77 -5.70 4.89 -7.35
C ALA A 77 -7.18 5.10 -7.03
N ALA A 78 -7.53 5.43 -5.78
CA ALA A 78 -8.90 5.73 -5.39
C ALA A 78 -9.44 6.97 -6.10
N ILE A 79 -8.66 8.06 -6.15
CA ILE A 79 -9.03 9.30 -6.84
C ILE A 79 -9.18 9.07 -8.35
N ASN A 80 -8.26 8.33 -8.98
CA ASN A 80 -8.30 8.11 -10.42
C ASN A 80 -9.49 7.27 -10.87
N ILE A 81 -9.83 6.21 -10.13
CA ILE A 81 -11.00 5.39 -10.48
C ILE A 81 -12.30 6.18 -10.27
N ASN A 82 -12.37 7.01 -9.22
CA ASN A 82 -13.51 7.88 -8.99
C ASN A 82 -13.66 8.92 -10.11
N ASN A 83 -12.57 9.54 -10.56
CA ASN A 83 -12.55 10.45 -11.70
C ASN A 83 -13.03 9.78 -12.99
N ASP A 84 -12.61 8.53 -13.23
CA ASP A 84 -13.05 7.78 -14.41
C ASP A 84 -14.55 7.44 -14.35
N MET A 85 -15.09 7.20 -13.15
CA MET A 85 -16.54 7.04 -12.95
C MET A 85 -17.29 8.34 -13.28
N HIS A 86 -16.84 9.48 -12.77
CA HIS A 86 -17.51 10.77 -12.97
C HIS A 86 -17.42 11.32 -14.39
N LYS A 87 -16.32 11.08 -15.10
CA LYS A 87 -16.14 11.52 -16.49
C LYS A 87 -16.92 10.69 -17.51
N GLY A 88 -17.74 9.74 -17.07
CA GLY A 88 -18.51 8.87 -17.94
C GLY A 88 -17.64 7.96 -18.83
N ILE A 89 -16.35 7.81 -18.48
CA ILE A 89 -15.43 6.93 -19.21
C ILE A 89 -15.89 5.48 -19.08
N ILE A 90 -16.40 5.12 -17.91
CA ILE A 90 -16.94 3.79 -17.64
C ILE A 90 -18.24 3.56 -18.43
N ASP A 91 -19.08 4.58 -18.61
CA ASP A 91 -20.29 4.47 -19.44
C ASP A 91 -19.95 4.27 -20.92
N ARG A 92 -18.86 4.89 -21.40
CA ARG A 92 -18.33 4.61 -22.74
C ARG A 92 -17.84 3.17 -22.88
N PHE A 93 -17.17 2.61 -21.86
CA PHE A 93 -16.80 1.20 -21.86
C PHE A 93 -18.00 0.25 -21.76
N ARG A 94 -19.13 0.73 -21.22
CA ARG A 94 -20.38 -0.01 -21.16
C ARG A 94 -20.99 -0.24 -22.56
N SER A 95 -20.81 0.70 -23.47
CA SER A 95 -21.26 0.58 -24.87
C SER A 95 -20.32 -0.24 -25.75
N MET A 96 -19.10 -0.53 -25.26
CA MET A 96 -18.12 -1.36 -25.97
C MET A 96 -18.14 -2.80 -25.44
N PRO A 97 -17.74 -3.80 -26.24
CA PRO A 97 -17.67 -5.20 -25.82
C PRO A 97 -16.46 -5.46 -24.89
N VAL A 98 -16.24 -4.59 -23.91
CA VAL A 98 -15.13 -4.65 -22.92
C VAL A 98 -15.62 -5.34 -21.65
N SER A 99 -14.76 -6.18 -21.05
CA SER A 99 -15.08 -6.85 -19.80
C SER A 99 -15.16 -5.84 -18.65
N LYS A 100 -16.28 -5.88 -17.91
CA LYS A 100 -16.51 -5.03 -16.73
C LYS A 100 -15.42 -5.21 -15.66
N ALA A 101 -14.87 -6.42 -15.52
CA ALA A 101 -13.80 -6.71 -14.61
C ALA A 101 -12.44 -6.13 -15.06
N ALA A 102 -12.24 -5.95 -16.38
CA ALA A 102 -10.99 -5.47 -16.94
C ALA A 102 -10.63 -4.05 -16.44
N VAL A 103 -11.62 -3.20 -16.23
CA VAL A 103 -11.44 -1.85 -15.69
C VAL A 103 -10.87 -1.90 -14.27
N LEU A 104 -11.47 -2.70 -13.39
CA LEU A 104 -11.02 -2.82 -11.99
C LEU A 104 -9.61 -3.44 -11.91
N VAL A 105 -9.38 -4.50 -12.67
CA VAL A 105 -8.07 -5.17 -12.74
C VAL A 105 -7.01 -4.21 -13.30
N GLY A 106 -7.32 -3.45 -14.34
CA GLY A 106 -6.41 -2.47 -14.92
C GLY A 106 -5.99 -1.37 -13.94
N HIS A 107 -6.93 -0.81 -13.18
CA HIS A 107 -6.64 0.17 -12.13
C HIS A 107 -5.83 -0.42 -10.97
N SER A 108 -6.20 -1.63 -10.50
CA SER A 108 -5.48 -2.32 -9.44
C SER A 108 -4.05 -2.65 -9.88
N ALA A 109 -3.85 -3.21 -11.07
CA ALA A 109 -2.54 -3.54 -11.60
C ALA A 109 -1.64 -2.30 -11.76
N ALA A 110 -2.18 -1.19 -12.26
CA ALA A 110 -1.44 0.06 -12.36
C ALA A 110 -1.04 0.62 -10.98
N SER A 111 -1.93 0.49 -9.98
CA SER A 111 -1.62 0.84 -8.60
C SER A 111 -0.50 -0.04 -8.04
N VAL A 112 -0.56 -1.35 -8.26
CA VAL A 112 0.47 -2.30 -7.81
C VAL A 112 1.84 -1.95 -8.39
N VAL A 113 1.94 -1.76 -9.70
CA VAL A 113 3.21 -1.40 -10.34
C VAL A 113 3.75 -0.07 -9.81
N ARG A 114 2.91 0.96 -9.72
CA ARG A 114 3.33 2.25 -9.17
C ARG A 114 3.82 2.15 -7.73
N ASN A 115 3.08 1.47 -6.86
CA ASN A 115 3.45 1.29 -5.46
C ASN A 115 4.74 0.47 -5.31
N THR A 116 4.94 -0.55 -6.14
CA THR A 116 6.18 -1.33 -6.17
C THR A 116 7.37 -0.45 -6.55
N VAL A 117 7.25 0.36 -7.58
CA VAL A 117 8.31 1.32 -7.97
C VAL A 117 8.59 2.31 -6.83
N THR A 118 7.56 2.89 -6.24
CA THR A 118 7.70 3.79 -5.08
C THR A 118 8.40 3.10 -3.92
N THR A 119 8.02 1.86 -3.59
CA THR A 119 8.64 1.06 -2.51
C THR A 119 10.13 0.82 -2.77
N VAL A 120 10.51 0.47 -4.00
CA VAL A 120 11.93 0.28 -4.38
C VAL A 120 12.71 1.59 -4.21
N ILE A 121 12.16 2.72 -4.63
CA ILE A 121 12.80 4.04 -4.47
C ILE A 121 12.94 4.38 -2.98
N ILE A 122 11.92 4.10 -2.15
CA ILE A 122 11.98 4.35 -0.70
C ILE A 122 13.05 3.49 -0.02
N ILE A 123 13.14 2.21 -0.38
CA ILE A 123 14.21 1.34 0.12
C ILE A 123 15.58 1.88 -0.30
N ALA A 124 15.74 2.30 -1.55
CA ALA A 124 16.99 2.90 -2.02
C ALA A 124 17.34 4.19 -1.27
N THR A 125 16.35 5.06 -1.00
CA THR A 125 16.56 6.27 -0.18
C THR A 125 16.87 5.94 1.28
N ALA A 126 16.29 4.88 1.84
CA ALA A 126 16.61 4.42 3.20
C ALA A 126 18.10 4.04 3.33
N PHE A 127 18.68 3.37 2.33
CA PHE A 127 20.13 3.09 2.31
C PHE A 127 20.97 4.36 2.33
N ILE A 128 20.54 5.43 1.66
CA ILE A 128 21.24 6.73 1.65
C ILE A 128 21.17 7.38 3.04
N VAL A 129 20.03 7.26 3.73
CA VAL A 129 19.81 7.84 5.06
C VAL A 129 20.53 7.06 6.18
N GLY A 130 20.99 5.83 5.89
CA GLY A 130 21.77 5.05 6.84
C GLY A 130 21.16 3.72 7.26
N PHE A 131 20.09 3.26 6.60
CA PHE A 131 19.53 1.93 6.80
C PHE A 131 20.56 0.85 6.49
N ARG A 132 20.73 -0.10 7.42
CA ARG A 132 21.71 -1.20 7.30
C ARG A 132 21.06 -2.55 7.62
N PRO A 133 20.38 -3.15 6.62
CA PRO A 133 19.76 -4.46 6.78
C PRO A 133 20.81 -5.55 7.00
N GLN A 134 20.44 -6.57 7.77
CA GLN A 134 21.28 -7.74 8.06
C GLN A 134 20.74 -9.01 7.39
N GLY A 135 19.49 -8.98 6.90
CA GLY A 135 18.83 -10.12 6.25
C GLY A 135 19.52 -10.59 4.97
N GLY A 136 19.53 -11.90 4.78
CA GLY A 136 20.10 -12.56 3.62
C GLY A 136 19.23 -12.43 2.35
N PHE A 137 19.71 -13.03 1.25
CA PHE A 137 18.99 -12.98 -0.04
C PHE A 137 17.57 -13.59 0.05
N VAL A 138 17.42 -14.69 0.79
CA VAL A 138 16.12 -15.36 0.97
C VAL A 138 15.16 -14.46 1.77
N ASP A 139 15.65 -13.77 2.79
CA ASP A 139 14.85 -12.85 3.60
C ASP A 139 14.35 -11.69 2.77
N TRP A 140 15.19 -11.14 1.90
CA TRP A 140 14.78 -10.10 0.96
C TRP A 140 13.75 -10.57 -0.07
N LEU A 141 13.82 -11.82 -0.49
CA LEU A 141 12.77 -12.39 -1.35
C LEU A 141 11.43 -12.52 -0.61
N MET A 142 11.48 -12.92 0.67
CA MET A 142 10.30 -12.96 1.53
C MET A 142 9.74 -11.56 1.81
N VAL A 143 10.60 -10.57 2.07
CA VAL A 143 10.22 -9.14 2.19
C VAL A 143 9.49 -8.68 0.94
N ALA A 144 10.03 -8.95 -0.24
CA ALA A 144 9.39 -8.61 -1.51
C ALA A 144 8.02 -9.27 -1.65
N GLY A 145 7.88 -10.55 -1.25
CA GLY A 145 6.61 -11.28 -1.24
C GLY A 145 5.57 -10.66 -0.32
N VAL A 146 5.93 -10.36 0.94
CA VAL A 146 5.05 -9.74 1.94
C VAL A 146 4.61 -8.34 1.49
N LEU A 147 5.57 -7.50 1.06
CA LEU A 147 5.27 -6.15 0.60
C LEU A 147 4.42 -6.15 -0.67
N LEU A 148 4.67 -7.05 -1.63
CA LEU A 148 3.85 -7.16 -2.83
C LEU A 148 2.42 -7.58 -2.48
N LEU A 149 2.24 -8.53 -1.57
CA LEU A 149 0.92 -8.96 -1.11
C LEU A 149 0.17 -7.82 -0.41
N PHE A 150 0.86 -7.05 0.44
CA PHE A 150 0.32 -5.85 1.07
C PHE A 150 -0.06 -4.78 0.05
N ILE A 151 0.80 -4.50 -0.93
CA ILE A 151 0.53 -3.55 -2.02
C ILE A 151 -0.73 -3.95 -2.80
N VAL A 152 -0.90 -5.24 -3.10
CA VAL A 152 -2.12 -5.75 -3.76
C VAL A 152 -3.35 -5.54 -2.87
N ALA A 153 -3.25 -5.84 -1.57
CA ALA A 153 -4.35 -5.64 -0.62
C ALA A 153 -4.80 -4.17 -0.56
N ILE A 154 -3.86 -3.24 -0.37
CA ILE A 154 -4.17 -1.81 -0.32
C ILE A 154 -4.67 -1.28 -1.67
N SER A 155 -4.17 -1.80 -2.80
CA SER A 155 -4.65 -1.41 -4.12
C SER A 155 -6.12 -1.80 -4.33
N TRP A 156 -6.58 -2.94 -3.83
CA TRP A 156 -8.00 -3.31 -3.88
C TRP A 156 -8.87 -2.50 -2.93
N ILE A 157 -8.37 -2.13 -1.75
CA ILE A 157 -9.07 -1.17 -0.88
C ILE A 157 -9.21 0.18 -1.58
N ALA A 158 -8.16 0.67 -2.24
CA ALA A 158 -8.19 1.93 -2.97
C ALA A 158 -9.22 1.91 -4.11
N VAL A 159 -9.29 0.81 -4.87
CA VAL A 159 -10.31 0.61 -5.90
C VAL A 159 -11.71 0.65 -5.28
N LEU A 160 -11.93 -0.06 -4.17
CA LEU A 160 -13.22 -0.06 -3.46
C LEU A 160 -13.60 1.34 -2.97
N CYS A 161 -12.67 2.06 -2.32
CA CYS A 161 -12.89 3.43 -1.85
C CYS A 161 -13.25 4.37 -3.00
N GLY A 162 -12.54 4.28 -4.12
CA GLY A 162 -12.85 5.07 -5.31
C GLY A 162 -14.22 4.78 -5.91
N LEU A 163 -14.65 3.52 -5.86
CA LEU A 163 -16.00 3.13 -6.34
C LEU A 163 -17.11 3.61 -5.41
N VAL A 164 -16.93 3.59 -4.09
CA VAL A 164 -17.98 3.95 -3.13
C VAL A 164 -18.13 5.46 -2.99
N SER A 165 -17.07 6.20 -3.17
CA SER A 165 -17.03 7.65 -2.97
C SER A 165 -17.90 8.41 -3.98
N LYS A 166 -18.43 9.54 -3.52
CA LYS A 166 -19.24 10.47 -4.35
C LYS A 166 -18.37 11.48 -5.09
N THR A 167 -17.20 11.84 -4.56
CA THR A 167 -16.28 12.82 -5.17
C THR A 167 -14.83 12.30 -5.10
N PRO A 168 -13.94 12.79 -5.97
CA PRO A 168 -12.52 12.44 -5.91
C PRO A 168 -11.87 12.75 -4.55
N GLU A 169 -12.24 13.88 -3.94
CA GLU A 169 -11.74 14.31 -2.63
C GLU A 169 -12.18 13.35 -1.54
N SER A 170 -13.45 12.93 -1.55
CA SER A 170 -13.96 11.97 -0.58
C SER A 170 -13.32 10.60 -0.74
N SER A 171 -12.90 10.21 -1.96
CA SER A 171 -12.17 8.94 -2.16
C SER A 171 -10.78 8.96 -1.55
N GLY A 172 -10.08 10.09 -1.63
CA GLY A 172 -8.83 10.31 -0.92
C GLY A 172 -9.02 10.30 0.61
N GLY A 173 -10.09 10.96 1.10
CA GLY A 173 -10.44 10.99 2.51
C GLY A 173 -10.72 9.62 3.11
N LEU A 174 -11.39 8.71 2.38
CA LEU A 174 -11.62 7.33 2.83
C LEU A 174 -10.33 6.50 2.96
N MET A 175 -9.25 6.89 2.28
CA MET A 175 -7.94 6.24 2.41
C MET A 175 -7.13 6.79 3.60
N PHE A 176 -7.52 7.94 4.18
CA PHE A 176 -6.78 8.59 5.25
C PHE A 176 -6.57 7.71 6.50
N PRO A 177 -7.55 6.91 6.98
CA PRO A 177 -7.30 5.99 8.09
C PRO A 177 -6.15 5.02 7.83
N LEU A 178 -6.02 4.51 6.60
CA LEU A 178 -4.92 3.60 6.24
C LEU A 178 -3.55 4.29 6.26
N PHE A 179 -3.51 5.59 5.99
CA PHE A 179 -2.30 6.40 6.11
C PHE A 179 -1.87 6.58 7.58
N ILE A 180 -2.83 6.68 8.51
CA ILE A 180 -2.57 6.88 9.94
C ILE A 180 -2.23 5.57 10.67
N LEU A 181 -2.78 4.43 10.22
CA LEU A 181 -2.60 3.14 10.90
C LEU A 181 -1.13 2.76 11.20
N PRO A 182 -0.14 2.97 10.31
CA PRO A 182 1.27 2.69 10.62
C PRO A 182 1.82 3.47 11.80
N PHE A 183 1.32 4.71 12.07
CA PHE A 183 1.74 5.51 13.21
C PHE A 183 1.19 4.97 14.55
N VAL A 184 0.07 4.26 14.48
CA VAL A 184 -0.59 3.63 15.63
C VAL A 184 -0.32 2.11 15.61
N SER A 185 0.87 1.71 15.20
CA SER A 185 1.32 0.32 15.12
C SER A 185 2.73 0.19 15.71
N SER A 186 3.36 -0.95 15.50
CA SER A 186 4.80 -1.14 15.79
C SER A 186 5.74 -0.39 14.82
N GLY A 187 5.21 0.46 13.92
CA GLY A 187 5.98 1.07 12.85
C GLY A 187 6.99 2.12 13.30
N PHE A 188 6.64 2.91 14.31
CA PHE A 188 7.42 4.06 14.76
C PHE A 188 7.86 3.98 16.22
N ALA A 189 7.20 3.15 17.02
CA ALA A 189 7.57 2.87 18.40
C ALA A 189 7.18 1.43 18.77
N PRO A 190 7.89 0.79 19.72
CA PRO A 190 7.49 -0.49 20.26
C PRO A 190 6.08 -0.41 20.89
N THR A 191 5.24 -1.42 20.66
CA THR A 191 3.84 -1.40 21.10
C THR A 191 3.68 -1.42 22.63
N ASP A 192 4.66 -1.91 23.36
CA ASP A 192 4.70 -1.95 24.82
C ASP A 192 4.86 -0.55 25.46
N THR A 193 5.38 0.42 24.72
CA THR A 193 5.48 1.82 25.16
C THR A 193 4.15 2.59 25.06
N LEU A 194 3.15 2.03 24.38
CA LEU A 194 1.86 2.67 24.15
C LEU A 194 0.92 2.53 25.37
N PRO A 195 0.02 3.51 25.63
CA PRO A 195 -1.04 3.37 26.61
C PRO A 195 -1.87 2.11 26.37
N ARG A 196 -2.35 1.45 27.43
CA ARG A 196 -2.97 0.12 27.39
C ARG A 196 -4.12 -0.02 26.36
N TRP A 197 -4.96 0.99 26.21
CA TRP A 197 -6.07 1.00 25.26
C TRP A 197 -5.57 1.08 23.80
N LEU A 198 -4.51 1.86 23.57
CA LEU A 198 -3.91 2.04 22.25
C LEU A 198 -3.06 0.81 21.84
N ARG A 199 -2.37 0.23 22.82
CA ARG A 199 -1.60 -1.00 22.67
C ARG A 199 -2.49 -2.15 22.18
N PHE A 200 -3.66 -2.35 22.80
CA PHE A 200 -4.60 -3.39 22.38
C PHE A 200 -4.98 -3.22 20.90
N PHE A 201 -5.30 -1.99 20.48
CA PHE A 201 -5.60 -1.71 19.07
C PHE A 201 -4.39 -1.95 18.16
N ALA A 202 -3.22 -1.46 18.55
CA ALA A 202 -1.97 -1.59 17.79
C ALA A 202 -1.60 -3.07 17.55
N GLU A 203 -1.73 -3.92 18.55
CA GLU A 203 -1.39 -5.34 18.47
C GLU A 203 -2.37 -6.16 17.62
N HIS A 204 -3.64 -5.72 17.49
CA HIS A 204 -4.68 -6.48 16.80
C HIS A 204 -5.02 -5.96 15.40
N GLN A 205 -4.40 -4.87 14.95
CA GLN A 205 -4.61 -4.32 13.62
C GLN A 205 -3.65 -4.95 12.57
N PRO A 206 -4.01 -4.93 11.27
CA PRO A 206 -3.23 -5.60 10.23
C PRO A 206 -1.82 -5.04 9.99
N MET A 207 -1.56 -3.75 10.28
CA MET A 207 -0.26 -3.14 9.97
C MET A 207 0.86 -3.69 10.83
N THR A 208 0.61 -3.94 12.12
CA THR A 208 1.63 -4.43 13.06
C THR A 208 2.28 -5.74 12.62
N PRO A 209 1.54 -6.83 12.33
CA PRO A 209 2.19 -8.08 11.91
C PRO A 209 2.92 -7.95 10.56
N ILE A 210 2.45 -7.08 9.65
CA ILE A 210 3.13 -6.84 8.37
C ILE A 210 4.45 -6.08 8.60
N ILE A 211 4.44 -5.07 9.46
CA ILE A 211 5.63 -4.29 9.83
C ILE A 211 6.64 -5.18 10.56
N ASP A 212 6.19 -5.94 11.56
CA ASP A 212 7.06 -6.78 12.38
C ASP A 212 7.69 -7.92 11.56
N SER A 213 6.92 -8.57 10.69
CA SER A 213 7.47 -9.58 9.79
C SER A 213 8.47 -8.99 8.80
N THR A 214 8.18 -7.81 8.23
CA THR A 214 9.09 -7.12 7.33
C THR A 214 10.37 -6.69 8.05
N ARG A 215 10.24 -6.15 9.27
CA ARG A 215 11.38 -5.77 10.12
C ARG A 215 12.23 -6.97 10.48
N ALA A 216 11.61 -8.06 10.94
CA ALA A 216 12.31 -9.27 11.31
C ALA A 216 13.14 -9.84 10.14
N LEU A 217 12.56 -9.88 8.93
CA LEU A 217 13.27 -10.32 7.73
C LEU A 217 14.40 -9.37 7.31
N MET A 218 14.20 -8.05 7.42
CA MET A 218 15.22 -7.08 7.05
C MET A 218 16.41 -7.06 8.03
N LEU A 219 16.17 -7.36 9.31
CA LEU A 219 17.18 -7.26 10.38
C LEU A 219 17.65 -8.63 10.90
N ASP A 220 17.32 -9.71 10.23
CA ASP A 220 17.66 -11.10 10.62
C ASP A 220 17.21 -11.44 12.05
N LEU A 221 15.98 -11.04 12.40
CA LEU A 221 15.36 -11.30 13.70
C LEU A 221 14.42 -12.52 13.63
N PRO A 222 14.13 -13.16 14.77
CA PRO A 222 13.17 -14.26 14.82
C PRO A 222 11.78 -13.80 14.32
N LEU A 223 11.23 -14.50 13.31
CA LEU A 223 9.94 -14.18 12.71
C LEU A 223 8.73 -14.41 13.63
N GLY A 224 8.84 -15.33 14.59
CA GLY A 224 7.73 -15.72 15.43
C GLY A 224 6.49 -16.14 14.62
N GLY A 225 5.32 -15.69 15.07
CA GLY A 225 4.04 -15.90 14.35
C GLY A 225 3.63 -14.75 13.43
N SER A 226 4.38 -13.64 13.41
CA SER A 226 4.00 -12.40 12.71
C SER A 226 3.84 -12.59 11.19
N LEU A 227 4.69 -13.41 10.57
CA LEU A 227 4.64 -13.68 9.13
C LEU A 227 3.32 -14.34 8.73
N TRP A 228 2.88 -15.38 9.42
CA TRP A 228 1.64 -16.07 9.10
C TRP A 228 0.43 -15.16 9.32
N LEU A 229 0.47 -14.35 10.36
CA LEU A 229 -0.59 -13.38 10.64
C LEU A 229 -0.63 -12.27 9.57
N ALA A 230 0.52 -11.79 9.12
CA ALA A 230 0.63 -10.83 8.01
C ALA A 230 0.04 -11.38 6.71
N LEU A 231 0.39 -12.62 6.35
CA LEU A 231 -0.14 -13.29 5.16
C LEU A 231 -1.66 -13.50 5.26
N ALA A 232 -2.16 -13.91 6.42
CA ALA A 232 -3.59 -14.10 6.66
C ALA A 232 -4.37 -12.79 6.55
N TRP A 233 -3.87 -11.69 7.14
CA TRP A 233 -4.48 -10.37 7.01
C TRP A 233 -4.49 -9.88 5.57
N CYS A 234 -3.36 -9.94 4.86
CA CYS A 234 -3.31 -9.52 3.46
C CYS A 234 -4.26 -10.33 2.59
N ALA A 235 -4.28 -11.67 2.72
CA ALA A 235 -5.19 -12.53 1.97
C ALA A 235 -6.66 -12.21 2.26
N GLY A 236 -7.01 -12.06 3.55
CA GLY A 236 -8.37 -11.68 3.97
C GLY A 236 -8.81 -10.33 3.38
N ILE A 237 -7.95 -9.32 3.46
CA ILE A 237 -8.20 -7.98 2.90
C ILE A 237 -8.40 -8.07 1.38
N ILE A 238 -7.55 -8.81 0.65
CA ILE A 238 -7.67 -8.97 -0.81
C ILE A 238 -9.02 -9.60 -1.15
N ILE A 239 -9.39 -10.70 -0.50
CA ILE A 239 -10.64 -11.42 -0.78
C ILE A 239 -11.84 -10.50 -0.53
N VAL A 240 -11.89 -9.85 0.64
CA VAL A 240 -13.01 -8.97 1.02
C VAL A 240 -13.10 -7.74 0.12
N ALA A 241 -11.98 -7.04 -0.09
CA ALA A 241 -11.96 -5.83 -0.90
C ALA A 241 -12.27 -6.11 -2.37
N PHE A 242 -11.74 -7.21 -2.93
CA PHE A 242 -12.06 -7.65 -4.29
C PHE A 242 -13.55 -7.99 -4.45
N ALA A 243 -14.10 -8.82 -3.57
CA ALA A 243 -15.50 -9.22 -3.62
C ALA A 243 -16.42 -8.00 -3.49
N ALA A 244 -16.13 -7.11 -2.54
CA ALA A 244 -16.89 -5.87 -2.34
C ALA A 244 -16.78 -4.93 -3.55
N ALA A 245 -15.58 -4.73 -4.11
CA ALA A 245 -15.38 -3.89 -5.28
C ALA A 245 -16.18 -4.39 -6.50
N VAL A 246 -16.13 -5.70 -6.75
CA VAL A 246 -16.90 -6.33 -7.84
C VAL A 246 -18.42 -6.17 -7.62
N GLN A 247 -18.88 -6.34 -6.38
CA GLN A 247 -20.29 -6.21 -6.04
C GLN A 247 -20.79 -4.77 -6.19
N VAL A 248 -20.04 -3.79 -5.67
CA VAL A 248 -20.36 -2.35 -5.78
C VAL A 248 -20.37 -1.93 -7.26
N TYR A 249 -19.36 -2.37 -8.02
CA TYR A 249 -19.26 -2.06 -9.44
C TYR A 249 -20.45 -2.60 -10.24
N LYS A 250 -20.86 -3.85 -9.96
CA LYS A 250 -22.06 -4.45 -10.59
C LYS A 250 -23.34 -3.64 -10.30
N ARG A 251 -23.51 -3.18 -9.05
CA ARG A 251 -24.70 -2.39 -8.64
C ARG A 251 -24.75 -1.00 -9.29
N LYS A 252 -23.61 -0.37 -9.52
CA LYS A 252 -23.53 0.95 -10.18
C LYS A 252 -23.75 0.88 -11.70
N LEU A 253 -23.71 -0.31 -12.27
CA LEU A 253 -23.93 -0.55 -13.71
C LEU A 253 -25.39 -0.94 -14.04
N VAL A 254 -26.22 -1.14 -13.05
CA VAL A 254 -27.67 -1.34 -13.17
C VAL A 254 -28.37 0.00 -13.01
#